data_8d5d9098359b4df244cb37d2b67535d5
#
_entry.id   8d5d9098359b4df244cb37d2b67535d5
#
_cell.length_a   1.000
_cell.length_b   1.000
_cell.length_c   1.000
_cell.angle_alpha   90.00
_cell.angle_beta   90.00
_cell.angle_gamma   90.00
#
_symmetry.space_group_name_H-M   'P 1'
#
loop_
_entity.id
_entity.type
_entity.pdbx_description
1 polymer ?
#
loop_
_entity_poly.entity_id
_entity_poly.type
_entity_poly.pdbx_seq_one_letter_code
_entity_poly.pdbx_strand_id
1 'polypeptide(L)'
;MNRLVCLMLALCWGVGAAQNAEWLTDGKDNQRSARQKDEHILTTSNVKDMTLLWKVKTGNEARALHALMPALIAANVTTGNGSKEIVLVSGISDNLYAMDAADGTLLWKKHYEHSADKPGFEPPPGMPPIMGGKTPATLNFLEPGGSSDTPVIGEPLQDGKRPVYFVDGGGMLHILNLADGSDLKPPVFFVKGKAWAITLNGNVLWMPTINAVNALRLDDLDHAIQPWQSKSGGVWGRRGFAIDSHGVAWLTTGDGTYDSAKNEYANSIVGVELKGQDLLMKNYYTPTNWEWLLKRDLDPNNTPTIFFYKGHEIIAASGKECRLVLLDPDAPGGANHQTPMFRSDLFCNEVVDFQDHGSWGALSSWEDETGTRWVLAPFWGPAHSQFHFPITNTPKTEKGGLAAFRVVEKDGKLEAVPAWVSRDMDHGEPAIIANGIVFSYGSGDFTQQASPDKGLNFDSSIRARQANHVTLYALDAQTGKELYSSGGEITSFNHFSGISIANGHVYISTYDGTLYCFGLKR
;
A
#
# COMPACT_ATOMS: atom_id res chain seq x y z
N MET A 1 -69.45 -15.88 27.46
CA MET A 1 -68.98 -14.74 26.63
C MET A 1 -67.50 -14.58 26.89
N ASN A 2 -66.68 -15.27 26.07
CA ASN A 2 -65.20 -15.20 26.14
C ASN A 2 -64.73 -14.17 25.09
N ARG A 3 -64.06 -13.12 25.56
CA ARG A 3 -63.34 -12.20 24.66
C ARG A 3 -61.90 -12.64 24.54
N LEU A 4 -61.53 -13.07 23.32
CA LEU A 4 -60.15 -13.31 22.91
C LEU A 4 -59.50 -11.93 22.66
N VAL A 5 -58.43 -11.62 23.37
CA VAL A 5 -57.57 -10.47 23.11
C VAL A 5 -56.41 -10.97 22.24
N CYS A 6 -56.38 -10.63 20.95
CA CYS A 6 -55.24 -10.86 20.09
C CYS A 6 -54.18 -9.78 20.37
N LEU A 7 -53.04 -10.14 20.96
CA LEU A 7 -51.84 -9.30 21.04
C LEU A 7 -51.14 -9.42 19.68
N MET A 8 -51.14 -8.32 18.90
CA MET A 8 -50.24 -8.16 17.74
C MET A 8 -48.88 -7.72 18.27
N LEU A 9 -47.91 -8.64 18.22
CA LEU A 9 -46.48 -8.29 18.35
C LEU A 9 -46.04 -7.62 17.04
N ALA A 10 -45.89 -6.31 17.05
CA ALA A 10 -45.19 -5.58 16.03
C ALA A 10 -43.69 -5.87 16.14
N LEU A 11 -43.16 -6.72 15.27
CA LEU A 11 -41.73 -6.88 15.06
C LEU A 11 -41.23 -5.60 14.36
N CYS A 12 -40.73 -4.64 15.14
CA CYS A 12 -39.88 -3.58 14.60
C CYS A 12 -38.57 -4.21 14.12
N TRP A 13 -38.49 -4.49 12.85
CA TRP A 13 -37.20 -4.69 12.20
C TRP A 13 -36.50 -3.32 12.22
N GLY A 14 -35.57 -3.14 13.17
CA GLY A 14 -34.62 -2.05 13.09
C GLY A 14 -33.78 -2.28 11.84
N VAL A 15 -34.04 -1.50 10.80
CA VAL A 15 -33.09 -1.33 9.70
C VAL A 15 -31.88 -0.66 10.35
N GLY A 16 -30.91 -1.46 10.81
CA GLY A 16 -29.59 -0.95 11.12
C GLY A 16 -29.12 -0.22 9.87
N ALA A 17 -28.86 1.08 9.98
CA ALA A 17 -28.22 1.81 8.89
C ALA A 17 -26.94 1.03 8.53
N ALA A 18 -26.86 0.53 7.30
CA ALA A 18 -25.65 -0.11 6.83
C ALA A 18 -24.50 0.87 7.06
N GLN A 19 -23.50 0.44 7.82
CA GLN A 19 -22.33 1.27 8.06
C GLN A 19 -21.66 1.49 6.70
N ASN A 20 -21.55 2.75 6.27
CA ASN A 20 -20.92 3.05 5.00
C ASN A 20 -19.44 2.68 5.05
N ALA A 21 -18.99 1.97 4.04
CA ALA A 21 -17.59 1.63 3.90
C ALA A 21 -16.75 2.88 3.68
N GLU A 22 -15.58 2.96 4.31
CA GLU A 22 -14.63 4.06 4.17
C GLU A 22 -13.24 3.50 3.87
N TRP A 23 -12.38 4.31 3.24
CA TRP A 23 -10.97 3.99 2.97
C TRP A 23 -10.11 5.20 3.32
N LEU A 24 -9.76 5.37 4.59
CA LEU A 24 -9.22 6.62 5.15
C LEU A 24 -7.69 6.72 5.11
N THR A 25 -7.02 5.59 4.85
CA THR A 25 -5.56 5.48 4.74
C THR A 25 -5.20 4.44 3.69
N ASP A 26 -4.03 4.48 3.12
CA ASP A 26 -3.56 3.43 2.22
C ASP A 26 -3.46 2.09 2.97
N GLY A 27 -3.88 1.00 2.32
CA GLY A 27 -3.96 -0.30 2.97
C GLY A 27 -5.10 -0.46 3.99
N LYS A 28 -6.09 0.46 4.00
CA LYS A 28 -7.35 0.42 4.76
C LYS A 28 -7.24 0.71 6.26
N ASP A 29 -6.25 0.15 6.95
CA ASP A 29 -6.09 0.21 8.41
C ASP A 29 -4.60 0.28 8.80
N ASN A 30 -4.33 0.44 10.08
CA ASN A 30 -2.97 0.54 10.59
C ASN A 30 -2.20 -0.79 10.52
N GLN A 31 -2.87 -1.92 10.45
CA GLN A 31 -2.26 -3.24 10.23
C GLN A 31 -1.90 -3.48 8.76
N ARG A 32 -2.31 -2.58 7.86
CA ARG A 32 -2.14 -2.69 6.41
C ARG A 32 -2.76 -3.96 5.84
N SER A 33 -3.90 -4.36 6.42
CA SER A 33 -4.61 -5.57 6.02
C SER A 33 -5.13 -5.52 4.58
N ALA A 34 -5.41 -4.32 4.07
CA ALA A 34 -6.07 -4.06 2.80
C ALA A 34 -7.44 -4.77 2.68
N ARG A 35 -8.08 -5.05 3.80
CA ARG A 35 -9.40 -5.67 3.87
C ARG A 35 -10.49 -4.63 4.11
N GLN A 36 -11.39 -4.45 3.15
CA GLN A 36 -12.62 -3.68 3.32
C GLN A 36 -13.74 -4.58 3.82
N LYS A 37 -13.90 -4.65 5.14
CA LYS A 37 -14.89 -5.53 5.79
C LYS A 37 -16.33 -5.03 5.68
N ASP A 38 -16.51 -3.73 5.43
CA ASP A 38 -17.81 -3.04 5.42
C ASP A 38 -18.37 -2.90 3.98
N GLU A 39 -17.69 -3.48 2.97
CA GLU A 39 -18.19 -3.58 1.60
C GLU A 39 -19.23 -4.69 1.49
N HIS A 40 -20.42 -4.36 1.03
CA HIS A 40 -21.54 -5.31 0.89
C HIS A 40 -22.27 -5.22 -0.45
N ILE A 41 -21.92 -4.25 -1.30
CA ILE A 41 -22.59 -3.99 -2.59
C ILE A 41 -22.01 -4.88 -3.68
N LEU A 42 -20.67 -4.93 -3.79
CA LEU A 42 -20.01 -5.84 -4.71
C LEU A 42 -19.90 -7.22 -4.07
N THR A 43 -20.37 -8.23 -4.81
CA THR A 43 -20.38 -9.63 -4.41
C THR A 43 -19.76 -10.50 -5.50
N THR A 44 -19.35 -11.71 -5.17
CA THR A 44 -18.83 -12.66 -6.18
C THR A 44 -19.84 -12.97 -7.29
N SER A 45 -21.14 -12.79 -7.05
CA SER A 45 -22.19 -13.03 -8.04
C SER A 45 -22.42 -11.85 -9.00
N ASN A 46 -22.22 -10.60 -8.56
CA ASN A 46 -22.52 -9.41 -9.35
C ASN A 46 -21.28 -8.64 -9.84
N VAL A 47 -20.09 -8.90 -9.31
CA VAL A 47 -18.86 -8.18 -9.69
C VAL A 47 -18.53 -8.30 -11.18
N LYS A 48 -18.97 -9.35 -11.84
CA LYS A 48 -18.87 -9.54 -13.31
C LYS A 48 -19.60 -8.46 -14.13
N ASP A 49 -20.57 -7.79 -13.53
CA ASP A 49 -21.40 -6.77 -14.15
C ASP A 49 -20.86 -5.34 -13.87
N MET A 50 -19.69 -5.23 -13.22
CA MET A 50 -19.01 -3.93 -13.06
C MET A 50 -18.71 -3.30 -14.42
N THR A 51 -18.69 -1.97 -14.42
CA THR A 51 -18.34 -1.15 -15.58
C THR A 51 -17.66 0.13 -15.12
N LEU A 52 -17.01 0.82 -16.03
CA LEU A 52 -16.55 2.19 -15.80
C LEU A 52 -17.78 3.10 -15.58
N LEU A 53 -17.89 3.70 -14.40
CA LEU A 53 -18.94 4.64 -14.04
C LEU A 53 -18.58 6.05 -14.47
N TRP A 54 -17.37 6.47 -14.10
CA TRP A 54 -16.83 7.77 -14.48
C TRP A 54 -15.29 7.75 -14.44
N LYS A 55 -14.71 8.74 -15.10
CA LYS A 55 -13.27 9.04 -15.02
C LYS A 55 -13.03 10.53 -15.05
N VAL A 56 -12.01 11.00 -14.32
CA VAL A 56 -11.66 12.41 -14.22
C VAL A 56 -10.18 12.60 -14.50
N LYS A 57 -9.87 13.42 -15.50
CA LYS A 57 -8.51 13.93 -15.75
C LYS A 57 -8.26 15.11 -14.84
N THR A 58 -7.38 14.94 -13.86
CA THR A 58 -7.16 15.97 -12.81
C THR A 58 -6.33 17.15 -13.26
N GLY A 59 -5.56 17.01 -14.35
CA GLY A 59 -4.57 18.00 -14.77
C GLY A 59 -3.32 18.03 -13.86
N ASN A 60 -3.11 17.00 -13.03
CA ASN A 60 -1.85 16.83 -12.32
C ASN A 60 -0.74 16.43 -13.29
N GLU A 61 0.39 17.12 -13.24
CA GLU A 61 1.55 16.80 -14.05
C GLU A 61 2.32 15.64 -13.42
N ALA A 62 2.70 14.65 -14.23
CA ALA A 62 3.53 13.55 -13.78
C ALA A 62 4.98 14.01 -13.56
N ARG A 63 5.63 13.46 -12.53
CA ARG A 63 7.08 13.65 -12.27
C ARG A 63 7.73 12.28 -12.14
N ALA A 64 8.82 12.07 -12.87
CA ALA A 64 9.41 10.75 -13.05
C ALA A 64 8.31 9.77 -13.52
N LEU A 65 7.99 8.72 -12.77
CA LEU A 65 6.93 7.77 -13.13
C LEU A 65 5.64 7.96 -12.30
N HIS A 66 5.60 8.96 -11.42
CA HIS A 66 4.48 9.20 -10.52
C HIS A 66 3.52 10.25 -11.06
N ALA A 67 2.24 10.11 -10.76
CA ALA A 67 1.23 11.12 -11.04
C ALA A 67 0.26 11.29 -9.86
N LEU A 68 -0.72 10.40 -9.71
CA LEU A 68 -1.68 10.41 -8.61
C LEU A 68 -1.36 9.28 -7.63
N MET A 69 -1.59 9.54 -6.34
CA MET A 69 -1.52 8.55 -5.27
C MET A 69 -2.85 7.79 -5.15
N PRO A 70 -2.91 6.72 -4.33
CA PRO A 70 -4.17 6.01 -4.06
C PRO A 70 -5.27 6.95 -3.58
N ALA A 71 -6.49 6.74 -4.06
CA ALA A 71 -7.65 7.50 -3.60
C ALA A 71 -8.06 7.08 -2.18
N LEU A 72 -8.47 8.05 -1.37
CA LEU A 72 -9.11 7.83 -0.08
C LEU A 72 -10.58 8.14 -0.18
N ILE A 73 -11.42 7.41 0.57
CA ILE A 73 -12.87 7.55 0.51
C ILE A 73 -13.41 7.76 1.92
N ALA A 74 -14.14 8.86 2.11
CA ALA A 74 -14.84 9.16 3.35
C ALA A 74 -16.33 9.34 3.08
N ALA A 75 -17.14 8.63 3.83
CA ALA A 75 -18.59 8.68 3.73
C ALA A 75 -19.19 9.73 4.67
N ASN A 76 -20.43 10.13 4.38
CA ASN A 76 -21.24 11.01 5.23
C ASN A 76 -20.56 12.34 5.62
N VAL A 77 -19.72 12.89 4.75
CA VAL A 77 -19.07 14.18 5.02
C VAL A 77 -20.08 15.30 4.84
N THR A 78 -20.34 16.06 5.90
CA THR A 78 -21.23 17.22 5.86
C THR A 78 -20.55 18.37 5.11
N THR A 79 -21.10 18.74 3.95
CA THR A 79 -20.65 19.86 3.12
C THR A 79 -21.70 20.97 3.12
N GLY A 80 -21.36 22.14 2.58
CA GLY A 80 -22.34 23.22 2.36
C GLY A 80 -23.55 22.83 1.50
N ASN A 81 -23.43 21.73 0.71
CA ASN A 81 -24.46 21.21 -0.19
C ASN A 81 -25.07 19.88 0.31
N GLY A 82 -25.02 19.61 1.60
CA GLY A 82 -25.53 18.39 2.23
C GLY A 82 -24.45 17.33 2.48
N SER A 83 -24.89 16.14 2.87
CA SER A 83 -23.99 15.01 3.12
C SER A 83 -23.51 14.38 1.82
N LYS A 84 -22.21 14.13 1.69
CA LYS A 84 -21.59 13.53 0.51
C LYS A 84 -20.62 12.42 0.89
N GLU A 85 -20.41 11.49 -0.01
CA GLU A 85 -19.24 10.63 -0.03
C GLU A 85 -18.16 11.33 -0.86
N ILE A 86 -16.98 11.53 -0.25
CA ILE A 86 -15.87 12.27 -0.87
C ILE A 86 -14.73 11.34 -1.19
N VAL A 87 -14.25 11.42 -2.42
CA VAL A 87 -13.00 10.82 -2.88
C VAL A 87 -11.92 11.88 -2.83
N LEU A 88 -10.85 11.61 -2.05
CA LEU A 88 -9.68 12.46 -1.92
C LEU A 88 -8.50 11.81 -2.61
N VAL A 89 -7.79 12.55 -3.47
CA VAL A 89 -6.57 12.07 -4.13
C VAL A 89 -5.50 13.15 -4.15
N SER A 90 -4.27 12.79 -3.80
CA SER A 90 -3.10 13.67 -3.95
C SER A 90 -2.39 13.39 -5.28
N GLY A 91 -1.71 14.39 -5.77
CA GLY A 91 -0.90 14.32 -6.99
C GLY A 91 0.51 14.80 -6.77
N ILE A 92 1.46 14.17 -7.46
CA ILE A 92 2.91 14.39 -7.33
C ILE A 92 3.31 15.87 -7.54
N SER A 93 2.52 16.65 -8.27
CA SER A 93 2.75 18.08 -8.47
C SER A 93 2.13 18.96 -7.37
N ASP A 94 2.09 18.46 -6.14
CA ASP A 94 1.60 19.15 -4.94
C ASP A 94 0.13 19.59 -5.04
N ASN A 95 -0.66 18.80 -5.70
CA ASN A 95 -2.10 19.00 -5.79
C ASN A 95 -2.84 18.05 -4.86
N LEU A 96 -3.94 18.54 -4.31
CA LEU A 96 -4.91 17.75 -3.56
C LEU A 96 -6.29 18.01 -4.14
N TYR A 97 -7.02 16.95 -4.47
CA TYR A 97 -8.33 16.99 -5.12
C TYR A 97 -9.35 16.27 -4.26
N ALA A 98 -10.49 16.91 -3.97
CA ALA A 98 -11.65 16.26 -3.41
C ALA A 98 -12.78 16.25 -4.43
N MET A 99 -13.38 15.09 -4.63
CA MET A 99 -14.40 14.85 -5.63
C MET A 99 -15.63 14.20 -5.00
N ASP A 100 -16.79 14.43 -5.56
CA ASP A 100 -17.98 13.67 -5.23
C ASP A 100 -17.85 12.23 -5.75
N ALA A 101 -18.01 11.24 -4.89
CA ALA A 101 -17.89 9.83 -5.26
C ALA A 101 -18.96 9.39 -6.27
N ALA A 102 -20.10 10.08 -6.31
CA ALA A 102 -21.23 9.71 -7.17
C ALA A 102 -20.92 9.86 -8.67
N ASP A 103 -20.18 10.89 -9.05
CA ASP A 103 -19.97 11.26 -10.45
C ASP A 103 -18.59 11.83 -10.80
N GLY A 104 -17.68 11.92 -9.80
CA GLY A 104 -16.36 12.50 -9.98
C GLY A 104 -16.32 14.03 -10.05
N THR A 105 -17.43 14.73 -9.78
CA THR A 105 -17.46 16.20 -9.79
C THR A 105 -16.48 16.76 -8.78
N LEU A 106 -15.60 17.66 -9.22
CA LEU A 106 -14.62 18.32 -8.36
C LEU A 106 -15.34 19.22 -7.34
N LEU A 107 -15.15 18.95 -6.06
CA LEU A 107 -15.68 19.76 -4.95
C LEU A 107 -14.73 20.90 -4.60
N TRP A 108 -13.47 20.57 -4.45
CA TRP A 108 -12.39 21.55 -4.24
C TRP A 108 -11.03 20.99 -4.68
N LYS A 109 -10.08 21.93 -4.91
CA LYS A 109 -8.69 21.65 -5.23
C LYS A 109 -7.79 22.56 -4.40
N LYS A 110 -6.69 22.02 -3.90
CA LYS A 110 -5.55 22.79 -3.36
C LYS A 110 -4.30 22.52 -4.19
N HIS A 111 -3.45 23.52 -4.29
CA HIS A 111 -2.11 23.42 -4.86
C HIS A 111 -1.14 24.15 -3.96
N TYR A 112 0.02 23.55 -3.71
CA TYR A 112 1.06 24.12 -2.87
C TYR A 112 2.32 24.32 -3.68
N GLU A 113 2.81 25.57 -3.69
CA GLU A 113 4.07 25.90 -4.34
C GLU A 113 5.21 25.81 -3.32
N HIS A 114 6.28 25.13 -3.69
CA HIS A 114 7.51 25.12 -2.93
C HIS A 114 8.71 25.19 -3.87
N SER A 115 9.88 25.64 -3.37
CA SER A 115 11.12 25.57 -4.12
C SER A 115 11.49 24.11 -4.32
N ALA A 116 11.57 23.68 -5.57
CA ALA A 116 11.99 22.33 -5.91
C ALA A 116 13.47 22.14 -5.55
N ASP A 117 13.76 21.72 -4.33
CA ASP A 117 15.02 21.05 -4.06
C ASP A 117 15.05 19.79 -4.92
N LYS A 118 16.06 19.62 -5.72
CA LYS A 118 16.28 18.36 -6.45
C LYS A 118 16.90 17.38 -5.47
N PRO A 119 16.15 16.42 -4.95
CA PRO A 119 16.76 15.40 -4.11
C PRO A 119 17.74 14.59 -4.97
N GLY A 120 18.91 14.35 -4.44
CA GLY A 120 19.87 13.45 -5.01
C GLY A 120 19.79 12.13 -4.25
N PHE A 121 19.51 11.04 -4.92
CA PHE A 121 19.71 9.71 -4.36
C PHE A 121 21.19 9.34 -4.48
N GLU A 122 21.87 9.12 -3.36
CA GLU A 122 23.21 8.53 -3.31
C GLU A 122 23.05 7.04 -2.97
N PRO A 123 23.50 6.13 -3.87
CA PRO A 123 23.44 4.69 -3.59
C PRO A 123 24.19 4.36 -2.30
N PRO A 124 23.65 3.46 -1.45
CA PRO A 124 24.35 2.99 -0.26
C PRO A 124 25.73 2.40 -0.58
N PRO A 125 26.72 2.53 0.32
CA PRO A 125 28.01 1.88 0.16
C PRO A 125 27.88 0.37 -0.05
N GLY A 126 28.48 -0.16 -1.10
CA GLY A 126 28.45 -1.59 -1.41
C GLY A 126 27.33 -2.03 -2.36
N MET A 127 26.41 -1.14 -2.68
CA MET A 127 25.41 -1.40 -3.72
C MET A 127 26.12 -1.52 -5.07
N PRO A 128 25.88 -2.59 -5.86
CA PRO A 128 26.48 -2.69 -7.18
C PRO A 128 25.98 -1.54 -8.06
N PRO A 129 26.76 -1.11 -9.05
CA PRO A 129 26.28 -0.13 -10.00
C PRO A 129 25.13 -0.75 -10.80
N ILE A 130 23.91 -0.48 -10.36
CA ILE A 130 22.65 -1.08 -10.82
C ILE A 130 22.44 -0.78 -12.30
N MET A 131 22.96 0.34 -12.75
CA MET A 131 22.68 0.90 -14.07
C MET A 131 23.95 1.41 -14.76
N GLY A 132 24.89 0.54 -15.04
CA GLY A 132 26.05 0.90 -15.86
C GLY A 132 26.89 2.08 -15.39
N GLY A 133 26.77 2.51 -14.14
CA GLY A 133 27.63 3.49 -13.50
C GLY A 133 27.49 4.93 -13.98
N LYS A 134 26.45 5.30 -14.68
CA LYS A 134 26.41 6.59 -15.38
C LYS A 134 25.14 7.39 -15.33
N THR A 135 24.38 7.46 -14.27
CA THR A 135 23.55 8.68 -14.12
C THR A 135 22.75 8.72 -12.82
N PRO A 136 22.89 9.78 -12.03
CA PRO A 136 21.97 10.12 -10.93
C PRO A 136 20.52 10.35 -11.41
N ALA A 137 20.33 10.69 -12.68
CA ALA A 137 19.03 11.07 -13.23
C ALA A 137 17.99 9.94 -13.33
N THR A 138 18.41 8.69 -13.30
CA THR A 138 17.51 7.53 -13.47
C THR A 138 16.84 7.07 -12.18
N LEU A 139 17.33 7.49 -11.02
CA LEU A 139 16.77 7.15 -9.71
C LEU A 139 15.78 8.20 -9.17
N ASN A 140 15.46 9.23 -9.93
CA ASN A 140 14.48 10.26 -9.55
C ASN A 140 13.08 9.71 -9.26
N PHE A 141 12.77 8.47 -9.66
CA PHE A 141 11.48 7.85 -9.38
C PHE A 141 11.28 7.52 -7.90
N LEU A 142 12.32 7.41 -7.10
CA LEU A 142 12.21 7.22 -5.64
C LEU A 142 11.92 8.55 -4.92
N GLU A 143 12.50 9.63 -5.41
CA GLU A 143 12.25 10.99 -4.91
C GLU A 143 11.97 11.94 -6.09
N PRO A 144 10.78 11.86 -6.68
CA PRO A 144 10.47 12.64 -7.88
C PRO A 144 10.33 14.15 -7.63
N GLY A 145 10.44 14.60 -6.39
CA GLY A 145 10.07 15.93 -5.94
C GLY A 145 8.54 16.08 -5.92
N GLY A 146 8.03 17.04 -5.16
CA GLY A 146 6.59 17.16 -4.94
C GLY A 146 6.03 16.14 -3.95
N SER A 147 4.71 16.05 -3.86
CA SER A 147 4.03 15.19 -2.90
C SER A 147 3.91 13.77 -3.44
N SER A 148 4.78 12.87 -3.01
CA SER A 148 4.73 11.44 -3.35
C SER A 148 4.03 10.58 -2.30
N ASP A 149 3.43 11.19 -1.29
CA ASP A 149 2.74 10.51 -0.20
C ASP A 149 1.23 10.42 -0.40
N THR A 150 0.66 9.34 0.08
CA THR A 150 -0.78 9.24 0.25
C THR A 150 -1.15 9.96 1.56
N PRO A 151 -2.07 10.95 1.54
CA PRO A 151 -2.57 11.59 2.75
C PRO A 151 -3.31 10.59 3.64
N VAL A 152 -3.73 11.04 4.82
CA VAL A 152 -4.62 10.27 5.68
C VAL A 152 -5.79 11.15 6.11
N ILE A 153 -6.99 10.55 6.17
CA ILE A 153 -8.20 11.19 6.67
C ILE A 153 -8.40 10.74 8.11
N GLY A 154 -8.51 11.70 9.03
CA GLY A 154 -8.76 11.41 10.44
C GLY A 154 -10.24 11.19 10.75
N GLU A 155 -10.53 10.83 12.01
CA GLU A 155 -11.87 10.73 12.53
C GLU A 155 -12.52 12.14 12.65
N PRO A 156 -13.85 12.24 12.59
CA PRO A 156 -14.54 13.51 12.78
C PRO A 156 -14.18 14.17 14.12
N LEU A 157 -13.91 15.47 14.09
CA LEU A 157 -13.69 16.29 15.27
C LEU A 157 -15.01 16.56 15.99
N GLN A 158 -14.96 17.12 17.21
CA GLN A 158 -16.14 17.43 18.00
C GLN A 158 -17.13 18.39 17.31
N ASP A 159 -16.63 19.27 16.44
CA ASP A 159 -17.44 20.20 15.65
C ASP A 159 -17.96 19.58 14.34
N GLY A 160 -17.74 18.28 14.12
CA GLY A 160 -18.16 17.53 12.95
C GLY A 160 -17.24 17.69 11.72
N LYS A 161 -16.22 18.55 11.77
CA LYS A 161 -15.24 18.65 10.69
C LYS A 161 -14.37 17.41 10.63
N ARG A 162 -13.95 17.05 9.44
CA ARG A 162 -13.12 15.87 9.22
C ARG A 162 -11.73 16.27 8.74
N PRO A 163 -10.67 16.01 9.54
CA PRO A 163 -9.33 16.45 9.20
C PRO A 163 -8.72 15.58 8.09
N VAL A 164 -8.00 16.23 7.19
CA VAL A 164 -7.08 15.62 6.22
C VAL A 164 -5.68 16.04 6.61
N TYR A 165 -4.78 15.09 6.73
CA TYR A 165 -3.36 15.32 6.96
C TYR A 165 -2.61 15.07 5.66
N PHE A 166 -2.04 16.12 5.12
CA PHE A 166 -1.33 16.12 3.84
C PHE A 166 0.03 16.81 4.01
N VAL A 167 1.08 16.22 3.46
CA VAL A 167 2.42 16.82 3.47
C VAL A 167 2.80 17.19 2.04
N ASP A 168 3.12 18.45 1.79
CA ASP A 168 3.53 18.94 0.48
C ASP A 168 4.99 18.60 0.12
N GLY A 169 5.43 18.89 -1.09
CA GLY A 169 6.79 18.65 -1.57
C GLY A 169 7.89 19.38 -0.78
N GLY A 170 7.54 20.48 -0.11
CA GLY A 170 8.42 21.20 0.80
C GLY A 170 8.55 20.58 2.18
N GLY A 171 7.73 19.58 2.50
CA GLY A 171 7.71 18.92 3.81
C GLY A 171 6.82 19.61 4.84
N MET A 172 5.94 20.52 4.40
CA MET A 172 4.96 21.17 5.26
C MET A 172 3.73 20.27 5.46
N LEU A 173 3.36 20.02 6.69
CA LEU A 173 2.10 19.37 7.07
C LEU A 173 0.97 20.40 6.99
N HIS A 174 -0.05 20.09 6.19
CA HIS A 174 -1.31 20.80 6.12
C HIS A 174 -2.40 19.98 6.80
N ILE A 175 -3.17 20.61 7.67
CA ILE A 175 -4.32 20.00 8.36
C ILE A 175 -5.58 20.71 7.85
N LEU A 176 -6.32 20.03 6.96
CA LEU A 176 -7.42 20.61 6.22
C LEU A 176 -8.76 20.00 6.62
N ASN A 177 -9.85 20.75 6.43
CA ASN A 177 -11.20 20.20 6.51
C ASN A 177 -11.53 19.50 5.18
N LEU A 178 -11.88 18.22 5.23
CA LEU A 178 -12.22 17.43 4.04
C LEU A 178 -13.40 18.01 3.25
N ALA A 179 -14.36 18.64 3.93
CA ALA A 179 -15.60 19.15 3.32
C ALA A 179 -15.37 20.26 2.28
N ASP A 180 -14.35 21.11 2.50
CA ASP A 180 -14.15 22.35 1.73
C ASP A 180 -12.68 22.71 1.46
N GLY A 181 -11.74 21.92 1.99
CA GLY A 181 -10.30 22.17 1.87
C GLY A 181 -9.79 23.36 2.69
N SER A 182 -10.59 23.96 3.59
CA SER A 182 -10.14 25.03 4.45
C SER A 182 -9.11 24.55 5.48
N ASP A 183 -8.16 25.42 5.84
CA ASP A 183 -7.16 25.10 6.83
C ASP A 183 -7.79 25.02 8.23
N LEU A 184 -7.58 23.90 8.92
CA LEU A 184 -7.98 23.71 10.33
C LEU A 184 -6.93 24.24 11.31
N LYS A 185 -5.66 24.20 10.88
CA LYS A 185 -4.52 24.77 11.61
C LYS A 185 -3.53 25.38 10.60
N PRO A 186 -2.71 26.35 11.01
CA PRO A 186 -1.59 26.81 10.18
C PRO A 186 -0.67 25.66 9.82
N PRO A 187 -0.07 25.64 8.61
CA PRO A 187 0.86 24.59 8.23
C PRO A 187 2.15 24.65 9.07
N VAL A 188 2.69 23.47 9.38
CA VAL A 188 3.93 23.33 10.14
C VAL A 188 4.94 22.48 9.37
N PHE A 189 6.23 22.75 9.53
CA PHE A 189 7.26 21.89 8.94
C PHE A 189 7.28 20.55 9.67
N PHE A 190 7.22 19.45 8.90
CA PHE A 190 7.23 18.10 9.48
C PHE A 190 8.46 17.31 9.07
N VAL A 191 8.74 17.15 7.76
CA VAL A 191 9.82 16.29 7.27
C VAL A 191 10.56 16.92 6.11
N LYS A 192 11.82 16.52 5.92
CA LYS A 192 12.59 16.81 4.73
C LYS A 192 12.77 15.53 3.91
N GLY A 193 12.40 15.58 2.62
CA GLY A 193 12.41 14.42 1.75
C GLY A 193 11.31 13.41 2.13
N LYS A 194 10.54 12.94 1.18
CA LYS A 194 9.42 12.02 1.41
C LYS A 194 9.33 10.98 0.32
N ALA A 195 8.72 9.86 0.64
CA ALA A 195 8.62 8.77 -0.30
C ALA A 195 7.30 8.01 -0.27
N TRP A 196 6.59 7.92 0.88
CA TRP A 196 5.53 6.93 1.05
C TRP A 196 4.35 7.47 1.86
N ALA A 197 3.31 6.64 2.03
CA ALA A 197 2.08 7.02 2.68
C ALA A 197 2.24 7.43 4.16
N ILE A 198 1.45 8.41 4.58
CA ILE A 198 1.32 8.81 5.99
C ILE A 198 0.53 7.75 6.74
N THR A 199 0.91 7.48 7.98
CA THR A 199 0.17 6.62 8.92
C THR A 199 -0.26 7.44 10.11
N LEU A 200 -1.56 7.43 10.42
CA LEU A 200 -2.12 8.04 11.64
C LEU A 200 -2.41 6.94 12.66
N ASN A 201 -1.77 7.02 13.83
CA ASN A 201 -2.07 6.14 14.96
C ASN A 201 -2.40 6.96 16.21
N GLY A 202 -3.66 6.97 16.59
CA GLY A 202 -4.14 7.84 17.66
C GLY A 202 -3.92 9.33 17.33
N ASN A 203 -3.11 10.02 18.12
CA ASN A 203 -2.74 11.41 17.89
C ASN A 203 -1.33 11.59 17.31
N VAL A 204 -0.73 10.52 16.77
CA VAL A 204 0.62 10.56 16.21
C VAL A 204 0.56 10.29 14.71
N LEU A 205 1.08 11.23 13.94
CA LEU A 205 1.39 11.03 12.52
C LEU A 205 2.79 10.41 12.38
N TRP A 206 2.87 9.37 11.58
CA TRP A 206 4.11 8.71 11.21
C TRP A 206 4.35 8.88 9.73
N MET A 207 5.58 9.20 9.35
CA MET A 207 5.95 9.38 7.94
C MET A 207 7.30 8.76 7.63
N PRO A 208 7.34 7.79 6.70
CA PRO A 208 8.60 7.29 6.16
C PRO A 208 9.18 8.32 5.17
N THR A 209 10.48 8.56 5.32
CA THR A 209 11.28 9.13 4.25
C THR A 209 12.30 8.09 3.81
N ILE A 210 12.96 8.27 2.67
CA ILE A 210 13.99 7.32 2.21
C ILE A 210 15.03 7.04 3.31
N ASN A 211 15.35 8.04 4.15
CA ASN A 211 16.43 7.93 5.11
C ASN A 211 15.99 7.76 6.56
N ALA A 212 14.73 7.95 6.89
CA ALA A 212 14.30 7.99 8.28
C ALA A 212 12.83 7.61 8.49
N VAL A 213 12.52 7.16 9.69
CA VAL A 213 11.18 7.13 10.28
C VAL A 213 10.97 8.42 11.05
N ASN A 214 9.94 9.17 10.71
CA ASN A 214 9.59 10.42 11.36
C ASN A 214 8.22 10.30 12.03
N ALA A 215 7.99 11.05 13.11
CA ALA A 215 6.69 11.14 13.75
C ALA A 215 6.44 12.56 14.28
N LEU A 216 5.16 12.92 14.41
CA LEU A 216 4.72 14.19 14.94
C LEU A 216 3.45 13.99 15.77
N ARG A 217 3.36 14.60 16.95
CA ARG A 217 2.16 14.60 17.78
C ARG A 217 1.21 15.70 17.32
N LEU A 218 -0.05 15.36 17.11
CA LEU A 218 -1.07 16.32 16.67
C LEU A 218 -1.53 17.28 17.76
N ASP A 219 -1.31 16.93 19.03
CA ASP A 219 -1.55 17.78 20.19
C ASP A 219 -0.35 18.64 20.58
N ASP A 220 0.81 18.44 19.94
CA ASP A 220 2.04 19.16 20.20
C ASP A 220 2.85 19.35 18.89
N LEU A 221 2.37 20.25 18.04
CA LEU A 221 2.97 20.49 16.71
C LEU A 221 4.28 21.30 16.77
N ASP A 222 4.58 21.91 17.92
CA ASP A 222 5.74 22.80 18.08
C ASP A 222 7.01 22.06 18.51
N HIS A 223 6.88 20.81 19.01
CA HIS A 223 8.00 20.02 19.46
C HIS A 223 8.22 18.79 18.57
N ALA A 224 9.33 18.81 17.85
CA ALA A 224 9.73 17.73 16.99
C ALA A 224 10.07 16.46 17.79
N ILE A 225 9.60 15.31 17.30
CA ILE A 225 10.05 14.00 17.75
C ILE A 225 11.39 13.70 17.05
N GLN A 226 12.37 13.17 17.79
CA GLN A 226 13.65 12.77 17.22
C GLN A 226 13.45 11.55 16.31
N PRO A 227 13.80 11.63 15.02
CA PRO A 227 13.58 10.55 14.08
C PRO A 227 14.50 9.35 14.37
N TRP A 228 14.02 8.15 14.01
CA TRP A 228 14.87 6.99 13.90
C TRP A 228 15.44 6.88 12.50
N GLN A 229 16.73 6.53 12.42
CA GLN A 229 17.44 6.33 11.17
C GLN A 229 18.43 5.17 11.29
N SER A 230 18.38 4.23 10.35
CA SER A 230 19.47 3.28 10.17
C SER A 230 20.66 3.99 9.49
N LYS A 231 21.88 3.63 9.88
CA LYS A 231 23.09 4.14 9.20
C LYS A 231 23.33 3.50 7.84
N SER A 232 22.60 2.43 7.53
CA SER A 232 22.68 1.71 6.26
C SER A 232 21.31 1.12 5.92
N GLY A 233 20.94 1.15 4.65
CA GLY A 233 19.63 0.75 4.16
C GLY A 233 18.57 1.85 4.30
N GLY A 234 17.94 2.22 3.21
CA GLY A 234 16.83 3.17 3.19
C GLY A 234 15.52 2.56 3.70
N VAL A 235 14.56 3.42 4.06
CA VAL A 235 13.24 2.98 4.53
C VAL A 235 12.34 2.67 3.33
N TRP A 236 11.70 1.51 3.34
CA TRP A 236 10.67 1.12 2.38
C TRP A 236 9.30 0.95 3.05
N GLY A 237 8.24 1.21 2.31
CA GLY A 237 6.88 1.04 2.80
C GLY A 237 5.86 1.84 2.01
N ARG A 238 5.51 1.42 0.80
CA ARG A 238 4.56 2.14 -0.10
C ARG A 238 3.24 2.50 0.56
N ARG A 239 2.70 1.62 1.41
CA ARG A 239 1.47 1.87 2.17
C ARG A 239 1.71 2.54 3.53
N GLY A 240 2.92 3.08 3.80
CA GLY A 240 3.31 3.58 5.10
C GLY A 240 3.70 2.45 6.06
N PHE A 241 3.56 2.67 7.37
CA PHE A 241 3.91 1.68 8.38
C PHE A 241 2.73 0.78 8.74
N ALA A 242 3.01 -0.49 8.99
CA ALA A 242 2.08 -1.35 9.71
C ALA A 242 2.31 -1.14 11.22
N ILE A 243 1.24 -0.83 11.97
CA ILE A 243 1.33 -0.59 13.42
C ILE A 243 0.74 -1.79 14.15
N ASP A 244 1.50 -2.36 15.08
CA ASP A 244 1.04 -3.46 15.91
C ASP A 244 0.17 -2.99 17.09
N SER A 245 -0.34 -3.94 17.88
CA SER A 245 -1.21 -3.67 19.03
C SER A 245 -0.50 -2.92 20.17
N HIS A 246 0.82 -2.87 20.17
CA HIS A 246 1.64 -2.13 21.13
C HIS A 246 2.05 -0.73 20.63
N GLY A 247 1.64 -0.37 19.40
CA GLY A 247 1.96 0.91 18.78
C GLY A 247 3.34 0.97 18.14
N VAL A 248 3.99 -0.18 17.92
CA VAL A 248 5.26 -0.27 17.20
C VAL A 248 5.02 -0.19 15.69
N ALA A 249 5.74 0.68 15.02
CA ALA A 249 5.69 0.86 13.57
C ALA A 249 6.65 -0.10 12.87
N TRP A 250 6.11 -1.02 12.06
CA TRP A 250 6.87 -2.02 11.32
C TRP A 250 7.05 -1.60 9.86
N LEU A 251 8.27 -1.77 9.38
CA LEU A 251 8.71 -1.36 8.05
C LEU A 251 9.78 -2.31 7.50
N THR A 252 10.11 -2.16 6.24
CA THR A 252 11.26 -2.82 5.63
C THR A 252 12.37 -1.81 5.34
N THR A 253 13.61 -2.27 5.29
CA THR A 253 14.76 -1.46 4.91
C THR A 253 15.41 -2.02 3.66
N GLY A 254 15.86 -1.11 2.79
CA GLY A 254 16.49 -1.44 1.52
C GLY A 254 17.94 -1.90 1.63
N ASP A 255 18.59 -1.91 0.50
CA ASP A 255 19.96 -2.36 0.34
C ASP A 255 20.98 -1.57 1.17
N GLY A 256 21.97 -2.29 1.67
CA GLY A 256 23.05 -1.76 2.47
C GLY A 256 23.71 -2.83 3.35
N THR A 257 24.51 -2.39 4.31
CA THR A 257 25.19 -3.28 5.26
C THR A 257 24.33 -3.56 6.48
N TYR A 258 24.50 -4.75 7.05
CA TYR A 258 23.91 -5.12 8.33
C TYR A 258 25.02 -5.32 9.38
N ASP A 259 24.98 -4.50 10.40
CA ASP A 259 25.80 -4.61 11.62
C ASP A 259 25.05 -3.91 12.78
N SER A 260 24.36 -4.67 13.60
CA SER A 260 23.54 -4.10 14.68
C SER A 260 24.36 -3.31 15.71
N ALA A 261 25.64 -3.64 15.90
CA ALA A 261 26.53 -2.90 16.79
C ALA A 261 26.85 -1.49 16.26
N LYS A 262 26.69 -1.27 14.96
CA LYS A 262 26.91 0.02 14.30
C LYS A 262 25.61 0.78 13.99
N ASN A 263 24.46 0.23 14.37
CA ASN A 263 23.13 0.74 13.99
C ASN A 263 22.92 0.71 12.46
N GLU A 264 23.32 -0.38 11.81
CA GLU A 264 23.15 -0.66 10.38
C GLU A 264 22.15 -1.80 10.23
N TYR A 265 20.95 -1.50 9.70
CA TYR A 265 19.83 -2.44 9.60
C TYR A 265 19.30 -2.54 8.18
N ALA A 266 20.18 -2.64 7.20
CA ALA A 266 19.77 -2.87 5.81
C ALA A 266 19.21 -4.29 5.61
N ASN A 267 18.41 -4.46 4.54
CA ASN A 267 17.80 -5.74 4.17
C ASN A 267 16.98 -6.38 5.31
N SER A 268 16.32 -5.58 6.13
CA SER A 268 15.68 -6.01 7.36
C SER A 268 14.19 -5.66 7.43
N ILE A 269 13.48 -6.33 8.32
CA ILE A 269 12.17 -5.90 8.81
C ILE A 269 12.39 -5.33 10.21
N VAL A 270 12.03 -4.07 10.42
CA VAL A 270 12.37 -3.30 11.63
C VAL A 270 11.11 -2.77 12.29
N GLY A 271 11.02 -2.88 13.62
CA GLY A 271 10.00 -2.26 14.45
C GLY A 271 10.57 -1.03 15.17
N VAL A 272 9.90 0.11 15.03
CA VAL A 272 10.25 1.38 15.67
C VAL A 272 9.15 1.80 16.62
N GLU A 273 9.51 2.14 17.86
CA GLU A 273 8.59 2.60 18.90
C GLU A 273 8.84 4.05 19.27
N LEU A 274 7.76 4.75 19.68
CA LEU A 274 7.86 6.11 20.21
C LEU A 274 7.97 6.07 21.75
N LYS A 275 9.08 6.57 22.29
CA LYS A 275 9.32 6.74 23.73
C LYS A 275 9.62 8.20 24.06
N GLY A 276 8.67 8.88 24.71
CA GLY A 276 8.82 10.30 25.00
C GLY A 276 8.87 11.11 23.71
N GLN A 277 10.02 11.72 23.41
CA GLN A 277 10.28 12.51 22.20
C GLN A 277 11.28 11.82 21.25
N ASP A 278 11.53 10.52 21.43
CA ASP A 278 12.48 9.78 20.63
C ASP A 278 11.80 8.60 19.92
N LEU A 279 12.12 8.39 18.64
CA LEU A 279 11.86 7.16 17.94
C LEU A 279 13.04 6.22 18.10
N LEU A 280 12.77 5.03 18.62
CA LEU A 280 13.80 4.03 18.93
C LEU A 280 13.49 2.72 18.22
N MET A 281 14.52 2.05 17.71
CA MET A 281 14.38 0.69 17.21
C MET A 281 14.02 -0.24 18.38
N LYS A 282 12.90 -0.95 18.24
CA LYS A 282 12.37 -1.88 19.24
C LYS A 282 12.92 -3.28 19.04
N ASN A 283 12.77 -3.78 17.82
CA ASN A 283 13.15 -5.13 17.44
C ASN A 283 13.31 -5.24 15.92
N TYR A 284 13.91 -6.33 15.43
CA TYR A 284 14.14 -6.50 14.00
C TYR A 284 14.35 -7.98 13.61
N TYR A 285 14.19 -8.24 12.32
CA TYR A 285 14.61 -9.47 11.65
C TYR A 285 15.46 -9.10 10.44
N THR A 286 16.63 -9.75 10.30
CA THR A 286 17.51 -9.65 9.13
C THR A 286 17.77 -11.05 8.58
N PRO A 287 17.47 -11.35 7.28
CA PRO A 287 17.72 -12.67 6.73
C PRO A 287 19.20 -13.02 6.71
N THR A 288 19.54 -14.30 6.94
CA THR A 288 20.93 -14.77 6.99
C THR A 288 21.71 -14.56 5.69
N ASN A 289 21.01 -14.43 4.57
CA ASN A 289 21.58 -14.21 3.24
C ASN A 289 21.59 -12.72 2.83
N TRP A 290 21.53 -11.78 3.77
CA TRP A 290 21.44 -10.33 3.48
C TRP A 290 22.58 -9.83 2.56
N GLU A 291 23.82 -10.35 2.66
CA GLU A 291 24.92 -9.98 1.76
C GLU A 291 24.66 -10.43 0.31
N TRP A 292 23.98 -11.56 0.16
CA TRP A 292 23.61 -12.07 -1.16
C TRP A 292 22.49 -11.22 -1.77
N LEU A 293 21.52 -10.76 -0.94
CA LEU A 293 20.46 -9.84 -1.33
C LEU A 293 21.05 -8.50 -1.76
N LEU A 294 21.90 -7.89 -0.94
CA LEU A 294 22.57 -6.61 -1.24
C LEU A 294 23.28 -6.63 -2.60
N LYS A 295 24.02 -7.70 -2.92
CA LYS A 295 24.76 -7.81 -4.20
C LYS A 295 23.87 -7.91 -5.41
N ARG A 296 22.54 -8.03 -5.25
CA ARG A 296 21.56 -8.27 -6.31
C ARG A 296 20.38 -7.32 -6.30
N ASP A 297 20.39 -6.37 -5.37
CA ASP A 297 19.26 -5.46 -5.15
C ASP A 297 17.93 -6.24 -4.89
N LEU A 298 18.00 -7.26 -4.04
CA LEU A 298 16.86 -8.12 -3.71
C LEU A 298 16.33 -7.90 -2.29
N ASP A 299 16.40 -6.67 -1.83
CA ASP A 299 15.93 -6.23 -0.51
C ASP A 299 14.44 -6.52 -0.27
N PRO A 300 14.03 -6.68 0.99
CA PRO A 300 12.64 -6.61 1.37
C PRO A 300 12.12 -5.19 1.13
N ASN A 301 11.11 -5.05 0.29
CA ASN A 301 10.59 -3.74 -0.12
C ASN A 301 9.06 -3.64 -0.01
N ASN A 302 8.41 -4.69 0.46
CA ASN A 302 6.98 -4.70 0.67
C ASN A 302 6.63 -4.08 2.02
N THR A 303 5.60 -3.23 2.07
CA THR A 303 4.99 -2.88 3.36
C THR A 303 4.51 -4.17 4.04
N PRO A 304 4.94 -4.47 5.27
CA PRO A 304 4.45 -5.61 6.03
C PRO A 304 2.95 -5.51 6.28
N THR A 305 2.29 -6.63 6.49
CA THR A 305 0.91 -6.67 7.01
C THR A 305 0.89 -7.40 8.35
N ILE A 306 0.03 -6.93 9.26
CA ILE A 306 -0.10 -7.50 10.61
C ILE A 306 -1.49 -8.10 10.76
N PHE A 307 -1.57 -9.24 11.42
CA PHE A 307 -2.84 -9.90 11.70
C PHE A 307 -2.78 -10.75 12.95
N PHE A 308 -3.93 -11.04 13.53
CA PHE A 308 -4.05 -12.02 14.61
C PHE A 308 -4.32 -13.41 14.05
N TYR A 309 -3.62 -14.39 14.60
CA TYR A 309 -3.87 -15.82 14.36
C TYR A 309 -3.95 -16.55 15.69
N LYS A 310 -5.12 -17.11 16.02
CA LYS A 310 -5.38 -17.78 17.31
C LYS A 310 -4.98 -16.94 18.54
N GLY A 311 -5.19 -15.65 18.49
CA GLY A 311 -4.87 -14.71 19.57
C GLY A 311 -3.42 -14.21 19.61
N HIS A 312 -2.53 -14.67 18.74
CA HIS A 312 -1.17 -14.18 18.57
C HIS A 312 -1.08 -13.20 17.42
N GLU A 313 -0.39 -12.10 17.62
CA GLU A 313 -0.12 -11.13 16.56
C GLU A 313 1.04 -11.60 15.69
N ILE A 314 0.87 -11.53 14.38
CA ILE A 314 1.84 -12.02 13.39
C ILE A 314 2.10 -10.93 12.37
N ILE A 315 3.36 -10.73 12.03
CA ILE A 315 3.80 -9.89 10.91
C ILE A 315 4.09 -10.78 9.72
N ALA A 316 3.48 -10.51 8.58
CA ALA A 316 3.88 -11.10 7.31
C ALA A 316 4.64 -10.08 6.46
N ALA A 317 5.77 -10.47 5.90
CA ALA A 317 6.59 -9.65 5.03
C ALA A 317 7.16 -10.44 3.85
N SER A 318 7.53 -9.74 2.80
CA SER A 318 8.17 -10.29 1.59
C SER A 318 9.04 -9.21 0.94
N GLY A 319 9.59 -9.50 -0.23
CA GLY A 319 10.38 -8.55 -1.02
C GLY A 319 10.81 -9.14 -2.36
N LYS A 320 11.76 -8.48 -3.00
CA LYS A 320 12.25 -8.80 -4.34
C LYS A 320 12.80 -10.24 -4.45
N GLU A 321 13.30 -10.83 -3.35
CA GLU A 321 13.70 -12.24 -3.30
C GLU A 321 12.54 -13.21 -3.52
N CYS A 322 11.28 -12.80 -3.31
CA CYS A 322 10.09 -13.66 -3.40
C CYS A 322 10.02 -14.78 -2.35
N ARG A 323 10.28 -14.45 -1.11
CA ARG A 323 10.00 -15.33 0.03
C ARG A 323 9.00 -14.65 0.96
N LEU A 324 8.00 -15.39 1.38
CA LEU A 324 7.10 -14.97 2.44
C LEU A 324 7.71 -15.36 3.80
N VAL A 325 7.79 -14.40 4.72
CA VAL A 325 8.19 -14.65 6.11
C VAL A 325 7.04 -14.33 7.05
N LEU A 326 6.90 -15.12 8.12
CA LEU A 326 6.02 -14.85 9.25
C LEU A 326 6.88 -14.62 10.49
N LEU A 327 6.61 -13.52 11.20
CA LEU A 327 7.41 -13.07 12.33
C LEU A 327 6.53 -12.85 13.56
N ASP A 328 7.08 -13.15 14.73
CA ASP A 328 6.53 -12.75 16.02
C ASP A 328 6.99 -11.31 16.32
N PRO A 329 6.11 -10.33 16.55
CA PRO A 329 6.51 -8.95 16.87
C PRO A 329 7.44 -8.86 18.10
N ASP A 330 7.27 -9.74 19.07
CA ASP A 330 8.09 -9.75 20.29
C ASP A 330 9.49 -10.35 20.06
N ALA A 331 9.62 -11.27 19.08
CA ALA A 331 10.89 -11.94 18.77
C ALA A 331 11.00 -12.22 17.24
N PRO A 332 11.01 -11.20 16.36
CA PRO A 332 10.79 -11.39 14.92
C PRO A 332 11.84 -12.26 14.24
N GLY A 333 13.07 -12.29 14.74
CA GLY A 333 14.14 -13.16 14.26
C GLY A 333 14.64 -14.16 15.29
N GLY A 334 13.86 -14.44 16.34
CA GLY A 334 14.31 -15.24 17.47
C GLY A 334 15.50 -14.60 18.20
N ALA A 335 16.24 -15.38 18.97
CA ALA A 335 17.36 -14.87 19.78
C ALA A 335 18.54 -14.30 18.97
N ASN A 336 18.69 -14.68 17.72
CA ASN A 336 19.76 -14.22 16.82
C ASN A 336 19.30 -13.16 15.82
N HIS A 337 18.06 -12.74 15.87
CA HIS A 337 17.40 -11.83 14.91
C HIS A 337 17.43 -12.30 13.45
N GLN A 338 17.66 -13.60 13.19
CA GLN A 338 17.81 -14.16 11.84
C GLN A 338 16.97 -15.43 11.62
N THR A 339 16.23 -15.88 12.65
CA THR A 339 15.39 -17.08 12.59
C THR A 339 13.92 -16.69 12.71
N PRO A 340 13.18 -16.53 11.59
CA PRO A 340 11.75 -16.20 11.62
C PRO A 340 10.91 -17.39 12.08
N MET A 341 9.65 -17.16 12.46
CA MET A 341 8.71 -18.26 12.74
C MET A 341 8.51 -19.16 11.51
N PHE A 342 8.45 -18.56 10.34
CA PHE A 342 8.30 -19.26 9.06
C PHE A 342 9.01 -18.48 7.94
N ARG A 343 9.61 -19.20 7.00
CA ARG A 343 10.16 -18.66 5.75
C ARG A 343 9.84 -19.63 4.62
N SER A 344 9.14 -19.17 3.59
CA SER A 344 8.78 -20.00 2.44
C SER A 344 9.99 -20.33 1.55
N ASP A 345 9.82 -21.29 0.65
CA ASP A 345 10.63 -21.37 -0.56
C ASP A 345 10.38 -20.16 -1.47
N LEU A 346 11.20 -19.99 -2.52
CA LEU A 346 11.01 -18.97 -3.54
C LEU A 346 9.72 -19.24 -4.32
N PHE A 347 8.74 -18.33 -4.27
CA PHE A 347 7.51 -18.48 -5.04
C PHE A 347 7.53 -17.74 -6.39
N CYS A 348 8.51 -16.85 -6.60
CA CYS A 348 8.79 -16.15 -7.85
C CYS A 348 10.28 -15.83 -7.98
N ASN A 349 10.69 -15.04 -8.98
CA ASN A 349 12.04 -14.51 -9.19
C ASN A 349 13.14 -15.59 -9.29
N GLU A 350 12.91 -16.63 -10.07
CA GLU A 350 13.89 -17.70 -10.34
C GLU A 350 15.16 -17.19 -11.03
N VAL A 351 15.03 -16.12 -11.83
CA VAL A 351 16.14 -15.54 -12.60
C VAL A 351 17.00 -14.55 -11.82
N VAL A 352 16.60 -14.24 -10.57
CA VAL A 352 17.36 -13.35 -9.69
C VAL A 352 17.54 -11.96 -10.30
N ASP A 353 16.48 -11.42 -10.89
CA ASP A 353 16.42 -10.06 -11.43
C ASP A 353 15.51 -9.19 -10.55
N PHE A 354 15.90 -7.94 -10.31
CA PHE A 354 15.10 -7.00 -9.51
C PHE A 354 14.27 -6.04 -10.37
N GLN A 355 14.53 -5.94 -11.68
CA GLN A 355 13.93 -4.90 -12.51
C GLN A 355 12.48 -5.20 -12.86
N ASP A 356 12.20 -6.41 -13.36
CA ASP A 356 10.86 -6.85 -13.77
C ASP A 356 10.42 -8.15 -13.08
N HIS A 357 11.10 -8.52 -12.00
CA HIS A 357 10.81 -9.68 -11.18
C HIS A 357 10.72 -9.31 -9.70
N GLY A 358 10.17 -10.21 -8.90
CA GLY A 358 10.13 -10.05 -7.46
C GLY A 358 8.76 -9.73 -6.89
N SER A 359 8.62 -9.78 -5.58
CA SER A 359 7.41 -9.33 -4.90
C SER A 359 7.55 -7.85 -4.54
N TRP A 360 6.58 -7.03 -4.97
CA TRP A 360 6.67 -5.58 -4.87
C TRP A 360 5.47 -4.96 -4.17
N GLY A 361 5.69 -3.88 -3.46
CA GLY A 361 4.69 -2.97 -2.95
C GLY A 361 4.19 -3.29 -1.55
N ALA A 362 3.24 -4.18 -1.39
CA ALA A 362 2.67 -4.53 -0.09
C ALA A 362 1.97 -5.89 -0.12
N LEU A 363 1.94 -6.55 1.01
CA LEU A 363 1.11 -7.72 1.25
C LEU A 363 -0.33 -7.30 1.63
N SER A 364 -1.25 -8.27 1.60
CA SER A 364 -2.60 -8.10 2.11
C SER A 364 -3.01 -9.34 2.91
N SER A 365 -3.89 -9.18 3.90
CA SER A 365 -4.34 -10.31 4.74
C SER A 365 -5.79 -10.18 5.13
N TRP A 366 -6.50 -11.31 5.14
CA TRP A 366 -7.86 -11.40 5.67
C TRP A 366 -8.12 -12.74 6.33
N GLU A 367 -9.17 -12.79 7.11
CA GLU A 367 -9.75 -14.02 7.61
C GLU A 367 -11.08 -14.22 6.92
N ASP A 368 -11.28 -15.40 6.34
CA ASP A 368 -12.53 -15.74 5.68
C ASP A 368 -13.60 -16.20 6.69
N GLU A 369 -14.81 -16.46 6.19
CA GLU A 369 -15.95 -16.85 7.01
C GLU A 369 -15.77 -18.21 7.74
N THR A 370 -14.81 -19.02 7.28
CA THR A 370 -14.47 -20.31 7.93
C THR A 370 -13.42 -20.16 9.03
N GLY A 371 -12.89 -18.94 9.25
CA GLY A 371 -11.79 -18.66 10.17
C GLY A 371 -10.42 -18.98 9.59
N THR A 372 -10.31 -19.23 8.28
CA THR A 372 -9.02 -19.40 7.62
C THR A 372 -8.35 -18.05 7.41
N ARG A 373 -7.11 -17.90 7.90
CA ARG A 373 -6.28 -16.72 7.68
C ARG A 373 -5.51 -16.85 6.36
N TRP A 374 -5.60 -15.81 5.54
CA TRP A 374 -4.98 -15.73 4.25
C TRP A 374 -3.96 -14.58 4.18
N VAL A 375 -2.93 -14.78 3.35
CA VAL A 375 -1.96 -13.74 2.96
C VAL A 375 -1.84 -13.75 1.45
N LEU A 376 -1.88 -12.56 0.84
CA LEU A 376 -1.65 -12.34 -0.59
C LEU A 376 -0.32 -11.62 -0.78
N ALA A 377 0.47 -12.10 -1.72
CA ALA A 377 1.71 -11.48 -2.17
C ALA A 377 1.62 -11.19 -3.68
N PRO A 378 1.73 -9.92 -4.10
CA PRO A 378 1.88 -9.59 -5.51
C PRO A 378 3.28 -9.99 -5.98
N PHE A 379 3.42 -10.28 -7.27
CA PHE A 379 4.73 -10.52 -7.85
C PHE A 379 4.80 -10.12 -9.32
N TRP A 380 5.98 -9.77 -9.75
CA TRP A 380 6.38 -9.48 -11.12
C TRP A 380 7.21 -10.62 -11.67
N GLY A 381 7.16 -10.81 -12.98
CA GLY A 381 7.78 -11.95 -13.65
C GLY A 381 7.05 -13.28 -13.41
N PRO A 382 7.59 -14.39 -13.87
CA PRO A 382 6.97 -15.71 -13.72
C PRO A 382 7.01 -16.21 -12.28
N ALA A 383 5.99 -16.99 -11.91
CA ALA A 383 6.07 -17.82 -10.71
C ALA A 383 7.25 -18.79 -10.83
N HIS A 384 7.90 -19.11 -9.71
CA HIS A 384 9.06 -20.01 -9.68
C HIS A 384 8.68 -21.42 -10.18
N SER A 385 9.43 -21.96 -11.10
CA SER A 385 9.08 -23.22 -11.80
C SER A 385 8.96 -24.44 -10.88
N GLN A 386 9.66 -24.44 -9.75
CA GLN A 386 9.64 -25.52 -8.76
C GLN A 386 8.66 -25.25 -7.61
N PHE A 387 7.98 -24.09 -7.58
CA PHE A 387 7.04 -23.77 -6.52
C PHE A 387 5.63 -24.21 -6.90
N HIS A 388 5.05 -25.10 -6.12
CA HIS A 388 3.77 -25.71 -6.44
C HIS A 388 2.60 -24.97 -5.78
N PHE A 389 1.69 -24.45 -6.59
CA PHE A 389 0.38 -23.96 -6.16
C PHE A 389 -0.68 -25.02 -6.46
N PRO A 390 -1.50 -25.43 -5.45
CA PRO A 390 -2.58 -26.42 -5.68
C PRO A 390 -3.60 -25.97 -6.74
N ILE A 391 -3.86 -24.65 -6.83
CA ILE A 391 -4.74 -24.06 -7.85
C ILE A 391 -3.94 -23.09 -8.68
N THR A 392 -3.96 -23.29 -10.00
CA THR A 392 -3.33 -22.39 -10.98
C THR A 392 -4.40 -21.89 -11.95
N ASN A 393 -4.51 -20.56 -12.10
CA ASN A 393 -5.53 -19.91 -12.94
C ASN A 393 -5.01 -19.54 -14.34
N THR A 394 -3.80 -19.94 -14.65
CA THR A 394 -3.17 -19.85 -15.99
C THR A 394 -2.19 -20.99 -16.17
N PRO A 395 -1.96 -21.48 -17.38
CA PRO A 395 -0.93 -22.50 -17.63
C PRO A 395 0.48 -22.04 -17.21
N LYS A 396 0.74 -20.72 -17.31
CA LYS A 396 2.00 -20.09 -16.93
C LYS A 396 1.76 -18.62 -16.62
N THR A 397 2.32 -18.11 -15.53
CA THR A 397 2.52 -16.67 -15.36
C THR A 397 3.80 -16.27 -16.09
N GLU A 398 3.74 -15.20 -16.88
CA GLU A 398 4.90 -14.71 -17.64
C GLU A 398 5.35 -13.34 -17.13
N LYS A 399 4.39 -12.46 -16.81
CA LYS A 399 4.63 -11.07 -16.41
C LYS A 399 4.36 -10.79 -14.95
N GLY A 400 3.65 -11.68 -14.26
CA GLY A 400 3.35 -11.51 -12.85
C GLY A 400 1.98 -12.01 -12.44
N GLY A 401 1.62 -11.70 -11.20
CA GLY A 401 0.32 -12.09 -10.63
C GLY A 401 0.23 -11.91 -9.14
N LEU A 402 -0.68 -12.66 -8.54
CA LEU A 402 -0.86 -12.78 -7.10
C LEU A 402 -0.65 -14.22 -6.66
N ALA A 403 0.11 -14.40 -5.58
CA ALA A 403 0.26 -15.67 -4.87
C ALA A 403 -0.53 -15.61 -3.56
N ALA A 404 -1.38 -16.60 -3.31
CA ALA A 404 -2.15 -16.71 -2.08
C ALA A 404 -1.66 -17.86 -1.21
N PHE A 405 -1.59 -17.59 0.07
CA PHE A 405 -1.16 -18.52 1.11
C PHE A 405 -2.21 -18.59 2.21
N ARG A 406 -2.41 -19.78 2.77
CA ARG A 406 -3.19 -19.99 4.00
C ARG A 406 -2.23 -20.15 5.17
N VAL A 407 -2.48 -19.39 6.23
CA VAL A 407 -1.75 -19.54 7.49
C VAL A 407 -2.33 -20.73 8.24
N VAL A 408 -1.49 -21.69 8.57
CA VAL A 408 -1.87 -22.92 9.28
C VAL A 408 -0.88 -23.21 10.41
N GLU A 409 -1.31 -23.98 11.38
CA GLU A 409 -0.43 -24.57 12.38
C GLU A 409 -0.28 -26.06 12.11
N LYS A 410 0.95 -26.51 11.94
CA LYS A 410 1.31 -27.89 11.72
C LYS A 410 2.44 -28.29 12.69
N ASP A 411 2.21 -29.36 13.43
CA ASP A 411 3.16 -29.86 14.43
C ASP A 411 3.63 -28.77 15.42
N GLY A 412 2.71 -27.88 15.83
CA GLY A 412 2.98 -26.78 16.75
C GLY A 412 3.79 -25.63 16.14
N LYS A 413 3.98 -25.61 14.82
CA LYS A 413 4.66 -24.53 14.08
C LYS A 413 3.70 -23.84 13.14
N LEU A 414 3.88 -22.52 13.05
CA LEU A 414 3.14 -21.72 12.09
C LEU A 414 3.76 -21.85 10.68
N GLU A 415 2.92 -22.09 9.69
CA GLU A 415 3.31 -22.17 8.28
C GLU A 415 2.36 -21.33 7.42
N ALA A 416 2.88 -20.78 6.32
CA ALA A 416 2.07 -20.24 5.23
C ALA A 416 2.11 -21.23 4.07
N VAL A 417 1.04 -21.97 3.88
CA VAL A 417 0.96 -22.98 2.81
C VAL A 417 0.39 -22.38 1.55
N PRO A 418 0.96 -22.64 0.35
CA PRO A 418 0.45 -22.12 -0.90
C PRO A 418 -0.98 -22.63 -1.16
N ALA A 419 -1.83 -21.78 -1.71
CA ALA A 419 -3.21 -22.09 -2.02
C ALA A 419 -3.50 -21.93 -3.52
N TRP A 420 -3.29 -20.74 -4.06
CA TRP A 420 -3.51 -20.48 -5.47
C TRP A 420 -2.57 -19.42 -6.01
N VAL A 421 -2.34 -19.47 -7.33
CA VAL A 421 -1.76 -18.39 -8.10
C VAL A 421 -2.81 -17.87 -9.10
N SER A 422 -2.86 -16.54 -9.26
CA SER A 422 -3.81 -15.88 -10.16
C SER A 422 -3.51 -16.16 -11.64
N ARG A 423 -4.34 -15.60 -12.50
CA ARG A 423 -4.02 -15.40 -13.91
C ARG A 423 -2.73 -14.59 -14.07
N ASP A 424 -2.13 -14.61 -15.27
CA ASP A 424 -1.04 -13.72 -15.63
C ASP A 424 -1.50 -12.26 -15.65
N MET A 425 -0.72 -11.37 -15.01
CA MET A 425 -0.94 -9.93 -14.93
C MET A 425 0.32 -9.19 -15.35
N ASP A 426 0.16 -8.13 -16.14
CA ASP A 426 1.30 -7.29 -16.55
C ASP A 426 1.82 -6.50 -15.35
N HIS A 427 2.76 -7.08 -14.58
CA HIS A 427 3.27 -6.64 -13.28
C HIS A 427 2.13 -6.54 -12.24
N GLY A 428 1.83 -7.67 -11.60
CA GLY A 428 0.78 -7.77 -10.58
C GLY A 428 1.05 -6.87 -9.38
N GLU A 429 0.06 -6.08 -8.99
CA GLU A 429 0.16 -5.06 -7.94
C GLU A 429 -0.57 -5.48 -6.65
N PRO A 430 -0.26 -4.81 -5.51
CA PRO A 430 -0.89 -5.11 -4.23
C PRO A 430 -2.41 -5.15 -4.28
N ALA A 431 -2.96 -6.23 -3.76
CA ALA A 431 -4.40 -6.48 -3.77
C ALA A 431 -5.13 -5.82 -2.59
N ILE A 432 -6.44 -5.68 -2.75
CA ILE A 432 -7.39 -5.38 -1.68
C ILE A 432 -8.47 -6.46 -1.64
N ILE A 433 -9.03 -6.70 -0.47
CA ILE A 433 -10.03 -7.74 -0.26
C ILE A 433 -11.34 -7.12 0.22
N ALA A 434 -12.45 -7.47 -0.43
CA ALA A 434 -13.78 -7.05 -0.03
C ALA A 434 -14.80 -8.14 -0.35
N ASN A 435 -15.61 -8.54 0.64
CA ASN A 435 -16.76 -9.42 0.46
C ASN A 435 -16.49 -10.68 -0.38
N GLY A 436 -15.39 -11.41 -0.08
CA GLY A 436 -14.98 -12.61 -0.80
C GLY A 436 -14.35 -12.41 -2.17
N ILE A 437 -14.04 -11.16 -2.52
CA ILE A 437 -13.40 -10.78 -3.77
C ILE A 437 -12.02 -10.20 -3.48
N VAL A 438 -11.04 -10.57 -4.29
CA VAL A 438 -9.72 -9.93 -4.37
C VAL A 438 -9.71 -9.01 -5.58
N PHE A 439 -9.53 -7.72 -5.35
CA PHE A 439 -9.28 -6.74 -6.41
C PHE A 439 -7.79 -6.47 -6.51
N SER A 440 -7.25 -6.52 -7.70
CA SER A 440 -5.88 -6.16 -8.02
C SER A 440 -5.80 -5.70 -9.47
N TYR A 441 -4.63 -5.33 -9.91
CA TYR A 441 -4.44 -4.90 -11.28
C TYR A 441 -3.05 -5.27 -11.79
N GLY A 442 -2.94 -5.46 -13.10
CA GLY A 442 -1.68 -5.40 -13.81
C GLY A 442 -1.37 -3.94 -14.08
N SER A 443 -0.19 -3.47 -13.67
CA SER A 443 0.15 -2.04 -13.76
C SER A 443 0.41 -1.55 -15.19
N GLY A 444 0.79 -2.45 -16.09
CA GLY A 444 1.22 -2.09 -17.43
C GLY A 444 2.53 -1.29 -17.47
N ASP A 445 3.24 -1.18 -16.34
CA ASP A 445 4.50 -0.43 -16.25
C ASP A 445 5.60 -1.10 -17.10
N PHE A 446 6.53 -0.30 -17.56
CA PHE A 446 7.79 -0.77 -18.13
C PHE A 446 8.88 -0.63 -17.07
N THR A 447 9.21 -1.74 -16.42
CA THR A 447 10.04 -1.75 -15.21
C THR A 447 11.53 -1.88 -15.48
N GLN A 448 11.92 -2.24 -16.70
CA GLN A 448 13.33 -2.31 -17.11
C GLN A 448 14.02 -0.94 -16.93
N GLN A 449 15.18 -0.95 -16.28
CA GLN A 449 15.92 0.28 -15.97
C GLN A 449 17.09 0.51 -16.93
N ALA A 450 17.51 -0.53 -17.65
CA ALA A 450 18.57 -0.44 -18.63
C ALA A 450 18.34 -1.41 -19.80
N SER A 451 19.00 -1.14 -20.95
CA SER A 451 19.05 -2.09 -22.04
C SER A 451 19.76 -3.39 -21.64
N PRO A 452 19.46 -4.54 -22.28
CA PRO A 452 20.04 -5.84 -21.93
C PRO A 452 21.58 -5.86 -21.92
N ASP A 453 22.20 -5.07 -22.79
CA ASP A 453 23.66 -4.89 -22.84
C ASP A 453 24.19 -3.85 -21.82
N LYS A 454 23.26 -3.23 -21.03
CA LYS A 454 23.54 -2.17 -20.06
C LYS A 454 24.21 -0.92 -20.64
N GLY A 455 24.17 -0.77 -21.96
CA GLY A 455 24.74 0.37 -22.66
C GLY A 455 23.87 1.63 -22.58
N LEU A 456 22.56 1.47 -22.39
CA LEU A 456 21.59 2.56 -22.31
C LEU A 456 20.76 2.43 -21.04
N ASN A 457 20.77 3.48 -20.20
CA ASN A 457 19.83 3.59 -19.09
C ASN A 457 18.47 4.15 -19.56
N PHE A 458 17.39 3.56 -19.11
CA PHE A 458 16.04 3.98 -19.40
C PHE A 458 15.57 5.01 -18.36
N ASP A 459 15.53 6.26 -18.75
CA ASP A 459 14.92 7.31 -17.94
C ASP A 459 13.39 7.17 -17.87
N SER A 460 12.74 7.94 -17.01
CA SER A 460 11.30 7.90 -16.83
C SER A 460 10.52 8.19 -18.12
N SER A 461 11.05 8.98 -19.04
CA SER A 461 10.39 9.30 -20.31
C SER A 461 10.42 8.11 -21.29
N ILE A 462 11.53 7.37 -21.31
CA ILE A 462 11.66 6.14 -22.08
C ILE A 462 10.71 5.08 -21.52
N ARG A 463 10.72 4.89 -20.21
CA ARG A 463 9.86 3.92 -19.52
C ARG A 463 8.37 4.23 -19.76
N ALA A 464 7.96 5.48 -19.59
CA ALA A 464 6.57 5.89 -19.85
C ALA A 464 6.11 5.65 -21.30
N ARG A 465 7.01 5.78 -22.28
CA ARG A 465 6.68 5.48 -23.69
C ARG A 465 6.62 3.99 -24.01
N GLN A 466 7.32 3.15 -23.24
CA GLN A 466 7.35 1.69 -23.41
C GLN A 466 6.23 1.00 -22.60
N ALA A 467 5.67 1.72 -21.61
CA ALA A 467 4.64 1.18 -20.75
C ALA A 467 3.35 0.86 -21.55
N ASN A 468 2.62 -0.12 -21.05
CA ASN A 468 1.33 -0.55 -21.57
C ASN A 468 0.19 0.23 -20.85
N HIS A 469 -0.88 -0.45 -20.46
CA HIS A 469 -1.99 0.14 -19.72
C HIS A 469 -2.39 -0.75 -18.54
N VAL A 470 -3.00 -0.12 -17.54
CA VAL A 470 -3.58 -0.84 -16.39
C VAL A 470 -4.72 -1.74 -16.87
N THR A 471 -4.77 -2.95 -16.32
CA THR A 471 -5.97 -3.79 -16.36
C THR A 471 -6.40 -4.13 -14.94
N LEU A 472 -7.60 -3.69 -14.55
CA LEU A 472 -8.22 -4.01 -13.26
C LEU A 472 -8.82 -5.42 -13.32
N TYR A 473 -8.61 -6.21 -12.27
CA TYR A 473 -9.17 -7.55 -12.11
C TYR A 473 -9.92 -7.67 -10.78
N ALA A 474 -11.02 -8.43 -10.81
CA ALA A 474 -11.64 -9.00 -9.62
C ALA A 474 -11.51 -10.52 -9.66
N LEU A 475 -11.04 -11.12 -8.59
CA LEU A 475 -10.79 -12.55 -8.48
C LEU A 475 -11.59 -13.10 -7.29
N ASP A 476 -11.99 -14.37 -7.37
CA ASP A 476 -12.51 -15.10 -6.24
C ASP A 476 -11.42 -15.28 -5.16
N ALA A 477 -11.70 -14.87 -3.94
CA ALA A 477 -10.70 -14.82 -2.88
C ALA A 477 -10.17 -16.20 -2.44
N GLN A 478 -10.95 -17.27 -2.61
CA GLN A 478 -10.55 -18.61 -2.19
C GLN A 478 -9.82 -19.38 -3.27
N THR A 479 -10.05 -19.05 -4.54
CA THR A 479 -9.53 -19.83 -5.69
C THR A 479 -8.63 -19.03 -6.63
N GLY A 480 -8.64 -17.70 -6.54
CA GLY A 480 -7.94 -16.82 -7.46
C GLY A 480 -8.54 -16.77 -8.88
N LYS A 481 -9.71 -17.42 -9.10
CA LYS A 481 -10.38 -17.42 -10.40
C LYS A 481 -10.85 -16.02 -10.77
N GLU A 482 -10.61 -15.60 -12.02
CA GLU A 482 -11.11 -14.34 -12.53
C GLU A 482 -12.64 -14.29 -12.54
N LEU A 483 -13.19 -13.22 -11.99
CA LEU A 483 -14.61 -12.89 -11.99
C LEU A 483 -14.91 -11.68 -12.89
N TYR A 484 -13.93 -10.76 -13.03
CA TYR A 484 -14.04 -9.56 -13.84
C TYR A 484 -12.68 -9.09 -14.33
N SER A 485 -12.67 -8.46 -15.49
CA SER A 485 -11.54 -7.73 -16.06
C SER A 485 -12.02 -6.46 -16.75
N SER A 486 -11.35 -5.32 -16.51
CA SER A 486 -11.63 -4.07 -17.23
C SER A 486 -11.16 -4.10 -18.69
N GLY A 487 -10.38 -5.09 -19.09
CA GLY A 487 -9.79 -5.10 -20.44
C GLY A 487 -8.98 -3.83 -20.72
N GLY A 488 -9.27 -3.17 -21.84
CA GLY A 488 -8.60 -1.95 -22.28
C GLY A 488 -9.31 -0.64 -21.91
N GLU A 489 -10.25 -0.63 -20.96
CA GLU A 489 -10.99 0.59 -20.58
C GLU A 489 -10.11 1.65 -19.91
N ILE A 490 -9.06 1.23 -19.20
CA ILE A 490 -8.02 2.09 -18.65
C ILE A 490 -6.93 2.25 -19.71
N THR A 491 -6.53 3.47 -20.02
CA THR A 491 -5.70 3.74 -21.22
C THR A 491 -4.28 4.17 -20.92
N SER A 492 -3.87 4.18 -19.65
CA SER A 492 -2.52 4.53 -19.22
C SER A 492 -2.03 3.53 -18.17
N PHE A 493 -0.73 3.48 -17.97
CA PHE A 493 -0.11 2.62 -16.95
C PHE A 493 -0.20 3.26 -15.56
N ASN A 494 0.20 2.49 -14.57
CA ASN A 494 0.33 2.92 -13.19
C ASN A 494 1.73 2.56 -12.67
N HIS A 495 2.36 3.46 -11.93
CA HIS A 495 3.60 3.18 -11.22
C HIS A 495 3.44 3.54 -9.75
N PHE A 496 3.44 2.54 -8.90
CA PHE A 496 3.38 2.69 -7.44
C PHE A 496 2.17 3.47 -6.90
N SER A 497 1.14 3.73 -7.70
CA SER A 497 -0.16 4.14 -7.16
C SER A 497 -0.84 2.95 -6.48
N GLY A 498 -2.07 3.04 -6.13
CA GLY A 498 -2.79 1.97 -5.46
C GLY A 498 -4.20 1.85 -5.97
N ILE A 499 -4.93 0.97 -5.32
CA ILE A 499 -6.34 0.70 -5.54
C ILE A 499 -7.08 0.88 -4.23
N SER A 500 -8.32 1.37 -4.26
CA SER A 500 -9.19 1.49 -3.09
C SER A 500 -10.62 1.11 -3.42
N ILE A 501 -11.39 0.72 -2.39
CA ILE A 501 -12.79 0.30 -2.54
C ILE A 501 -13.63 0.80 -1.39
N ALA A 502 -14.82 1.33 -1.71
CA ALA A 502 -15.86 1.64 -0.75
C ALA A 502 -17.22 1.72 -1.44
N ASN A 503 -18.27 1.28 -0.77
CA ASN A 503 -19.68 1.46 -1.16
C ASN A 503 -20.00 1.07 -2.61
N GLY A 504 -19.42 -0.04 -3.08
CA GLY A 504 -19.62 -0.58 -4.42
C GLY A 504 -18.79 0.09 -5.51
N HIS A 505 -17.85 0.98 -5.14
CA HIS A 505 -16.97 1.69 -6.06
C HIS A 505 -15.52 1.26 -5.88
N VAL A 506 -14.84 0.94 -6.98
CA VAL A 506 -13.41 0.63 -7.04
C VAL A 506 -12.71 1.77 -7.76
N TYR A 507 -11.69 2.35 -7.12
CA TYR A 507 -10.95 3.49 -7.64
C TYR A 507 -9.54 3.10 -8.00
N ILE A 508 -9.07 3.58 -9.14
CA ILE A 508 -7.70 3.40 -9.60
C ILE A 508 -7.21 4.64 -10.34
N SER A 509 -5.99 5.05 -10.03
CA SER A 509 -5.33 6.19 -10.65
C SER A 509 -4.26 5.75 -11.63
N THR A 510 -3.93 6.59 -12.62
CA THR A 510 -2.96 6.29 -13.66
C THR A 510 -1.93 7.40 -13.84
N TYR A 511 -0.81 7.04 -14.47
CA TYR A 511 0.33 7.93 -14.74
C TYR A 511 -0.05 9.22 -15.48
N ASP A 512 -1.02 9.15 -16.36
CA ASP A 512 -1.49 10.33 -17.09
C ASP A 512 -2.35 11.29 -16.25
N GLY A 513 -2.48 11.06 -14.94
CA GLY A 513 -3.23 11.91 -14.01
C GLY A 513 -4.75 11.71 -14.10
N THR A 514 -5.22 10.54 -14.53
CA THR A 514 -6.64 10.19 -14.56
C THR A 514 -7.00 9.31 -13.36
N LEU A 515 -8.10 9.65 -12.69
CA LEU A 515 -8.76 8.81 -11.70
C LEU A 515 -9.96 8.12 -12.35
N TYR A 516 -10.04 6.80 -12.22
CA TYR A 516 -11.13 5.97 -12.72
C TYR A 516 -11.95 5.43 -11.55
N CYS A 517 -13.27 5.36 -11.74
CA CYS A 517 -14.21 4.72 -10.81
C CYS A 517 -14.98 3.63 -11.53
N PHE A 518 -14.89 2.39 -11.03
CA PHE A 518 -15.64 1.24 -11.51
C PHE A 518 -16.69 0.82 -10.48
N GLY A 519 -17.82 0.28 -10.93
CA GLY A 519 -18.89 -0.20 -10.08
C GLY A 519 -20.07 -0.73 -10.88
N LEU A 520 -21.18 -1.01 -10.19
CA LEU A 520 -22.41 -1.44 -10.84
C LEU A 520 -23.20 -0.21 -11.34
N LYS A 521 -23.70 -0.26 -12.57
CA LYS A 521 -24.69 0.73 -13.01
C LYS A 521 -25.96 0.60 -12.16
N ARG A 522 -26.38 1.70 -11.56
CA ARG A 522 -27.66 1.81 -10.86
C ARG A 522 -28.82 1.99 -11.81
#